data_4ce4fbc4eb2080a8555be831ca70ed14
#
_entry.id   4ce4fbc4eb2080a8555be831ca70ed14
#
_cell.length_a   1.000
_cell.length_b   1.000
_cell.length_c   1.000
_cell.angle_alpha   90.00
_cell.angle_beta   90.00
_cell.angle_gamma   90.00
#
_symmetry.space_group_name_H-M   'P 1'
#
loop_
_entity.id
_entity.type
_entity.pdbx_description
1 polymer ?
#
loop_
_entity_poly.entity_id
_entity_poly.type
_entity_poly.pdbx_seq_one_letter_code
_entity_poly.pdbx_strand_id
1 'polypeptide(L)'
;CKVIAQIKHGGSKAAYAASIGVPFLVPTLKEMSPEDIEHGKNMVSKLTSNEMKEFVSNLKGAGNFKVMEKNDIEIVIEQFKQAATRAFKAKLDGIEIHAGHGYVISSFLSAATNQREDEYGGSLKNRMRLLVEIIDGIRSVVPRSFPIIVRLDGEEINIKNGLTSIESIEIAKSIESKVDAIHVSSYANPASGADFTKAPLNHEKEGFVKVASLLKDALKIPIIAVGRIEPDKAEKFIAKERFDFLAMGRKLLADPNLPNKLMNNDSNKIKPCHYSYECVSRIFLNGQMVCASDVGLGKKEKEYSIQHLVIIGAGPAGLELAIQAAKRKIRVSLYEKESFIGGNLIGAAIIYEPYEKLLNYYKESIANEFIDLHLNSEIDLNKLSSQFKDNQTVVLSSGALLGPSKINATNIQTWLNPFIQSSKGKIQLIKSSIKETKIGNCAIIGTDTIQLHLASFLNSIGIKVSLVKNTDDIGGSMPVVLRWKVLDDINNQVPIISETEYLQREFDIALDTNFLARKNLSSTNVIGDSKHGLAYLPQTAQDAIGFFK
;
A
#
# COMPACT_ATOMS: atom_id res chain seq x y z
N CYS A 1 10.63 -23.16 -7.84
CA CYS A 1 9.39 -22.64 -7.23
C CYS A 1 8.20 -23.42 -7.72
N LYS A 2 7.18 -23.55 -6.87
CA LYS A 2 5.86 -24.07 -7.24
C LYS A 2 4.97 -22.92 -7.71
N VAL A 3 4.14 -23.16 -8.72
CA VAL A 3 3.25 -22.17 -9.33
C VAL A 3 1.81 -22.61 -9.18
N ILE A 4 1.01 -21.82 -8.44
CA ILE A 4 -0.41 -22.07 -8.18
C ILE A 4 -1.21 -20.93 -8.80
N ALA A 5 -2.19 -21.25 -9.66
CA ALA A 5 -3.08 -20.26 -10.25
C ALA A 5 -4.27 -19.98 -9.34
N GLN A 6 -4.50 -18.72 -8.98
CA GLN A 6 -5.75 -18.32 -8.34
C GLN A 6 -6.82 -18.10 -9.41
N ILE A 7 -7.92 -18.83 -9.30
CA ILE A 7 -9.08 -18.73 -10.19
C ILE A 7 -10.25 -18.07 -9.47
N LYS A 8 -10.91 -17.13 -10.15
CA LYS A 8 -12.04 -16.38 -9.59
C LYS A 8 -13.07 -16.01 -10.65
N HIS A 9 -14.29 -15.76 -10.20
CA HIS A 9 -15.34 -15.10 -10.98
C HIS A 9 -15.73 -13.80 -10.29
N GLY A 10 -15.71 -12.69 -11.04
CA GLY A 10 -15.84 -11.32 -10.49
C GLY A 10 -17.17 -11.04 -9.78
N GLY A 11 -18.27 -11.67 -10.23
CA GLY A 11 -19.60 -11.38 -9.68
C GLY A 11 -19.96 -9.90 -9.82
N SER A 12 -20.43 -9.30 -8.75
CA SER A 12 -20.74 -7.86 -8.66
C SER A 12 -19.54 -6.92 -8.83
N LYS A 13 -18.31 -7.45 -8.83
CA LYS A 13 -17.06 -6.70 -8.97
C LYS A 13 -16.37 -6.89 -10.34
N ALA A 14 -17.09 -7.41 -11.34
CA ALA A 14 -16.58 -7.65 -12.68
C ALA A 14 -16.60 -6.38 -13.56
N ALA A 15 -15.98 -5.30 -13.11
CA ALA A 15 -16.05 -3.97 -13.77
C ALA A 15 -15.68 -3.99 -15.26
N TYR A 16 -14.63 -4.75 -15.64
CA TYR A 16 -14.29 -4.91 -17.06
C TYR A 16 -15.40 -5.59 -17.87
N ALA A 17 -16.00 -6.65 -17.34
CA ALA A 17 -17.12 -7.33 -18.02
C ALA A 17 -18.33 -6.37 -18.21
N ALA A 18 -18.62 -5.57 -17.19
CA ALA A 18 -19.66 -4.55 -17.27
C ALA A 18 -19.38 -3.47 -18.33
N SER A 19 -18.13 -3.05 -18.47
CA SER A 19 -17.73 -2.03 -19.48
C SER A 19 -17.94 -2.50 -20.94
N ILE A 20 -18.05 -3.82 -21.16
CA ILE A 20 -18.35 -4.43 -22.48
C ILE A 20 -19.78 -4.98 -22.55
N GLY A 21 -20.68 -4.58 -21.64
CA GLY A 21 -22.09 -4.90 -21.66
C GLY A 21 -22.49 -6.24 -21.02
N VAL A 22 -21.54 -6.96 -20.38
CA VAL A 22 -21.83 -8.20 -19.65
C VAL A 22 -22.39 -7.87 -18.26
N PRO A 23 -23.56 -8.44 -17.86
CA PRO A 23 -24.15 -8.11 -16.55
C PRO A 23 -23.32 -8.62 -15.37
N PHE A 24 -23.41 -7.92 -14.24
CA PHE A 24 -22.92 -8.39 -12.97
C PHE A 24 -23.78 -9.55 -12.46
N LEU A 25 -23.18 -10.72 -12.24
CA LEU A 25 -23.87 -11.86 -11.67
C LEU A 25 -23.90 -11.77 -10.15
N VAL A 26 -25.10 -11.85 -9.57
CA VAL A 26 -25.32 -11.74 -8.12
C VAL A 26 -26.28 -12.85 -7.65
N PRO A 27 -26.16 -13.31 -6.37
CA PRO A 27 -27.13 -14.27 -5.83
C PRO A 27 -28.52 -13.65 -5.66
N THR A 28 -28.57 -12.38 -5.26
CA THR A 28 -29.82 -11.62 -5.04
C THR A 28 -29.60 -10.16 -5.40
N LEU A 29 -30.64 -9.47 -5.86
CA LEU A 29 -30.65 -8.01 -5.90
C LEU A 29 -30.94 -7.52 -4.48
N LYS A 30 -30.02 -6.72 -3.93
CA LYS A 30 -30.20 -6.07 -2.64
C LYS A 30 -30.48 -4.59 -2.86
N GLU A 31 -31.54 -4.07 -2.27
CA GLU A 31 -31.70 -2.63 -2.17
C GLU A 31 -30.60 -2.06 -1.27
N MET A 32 -29.99 -0.98 -1.72
CA MET A 32 -28.99 -0.28 -0.91
C MET A 32 -29.68 0.35 0.31
N SER A 33 -29.18 0.06 1.51
CA SER A 33 -29.67 0.72 2.70
C SER A 33 -29.32 2.22 2.68
N PRO A 34 -30.07 3.08 3.39
CA PRO A 34 -29.68 4.48 3.54
C PRO A 34 -28.24 4.67 4.05
N GLU A 35 -27.78 3.75 4.92
CA GLU A 35 -26.40 3.70 5.40
C GLU A 35 -25.40 3.40 4.28
N ASP A 36 -25.67 2.39 3.43
CA ASP A 36 -24.79 2.04 2.30
C ASP A 36 -24.70 3.22 1.31
N ILE A 37 -25.81 3.92 1.07
CA ILE A 37 -25.86 5.11 0.21
C ILE A 37 -25.03 6.25 0.80
N GLU A 38 -25.20 6.54 2.08
CA GLU A 38 -24.48 7.62 2.76
C GLU A 38 -22.96 7.33 2.81
N HIS A 39 -22.61 6.08 3.07
CA HIS A 39 -21.23 5.64 3.01
C HIS A 39 -20.63 5.77 1.61
N GLY A 40 -21.36 5.36 0.57
CA GLY A 40 -20.93 5.55 -0.81
C GLY A 40 -20.69 7.03 -1.14
N LYS A 41 -21.58 7.92 -0.71
CA LYS A 41 -21.42 9.38 -0.85
C LYS A 41 -20.17 9.87 -0.13
N ASN A 42 -19.94 9.46 1.11
CA ASN A 42 -18.78 9.85 1.89
C ASN A 42 -17.46 9.38 1.24
N MET A 43 -17.40 8.15 0.72
CA MET A 43 -16.26 7.65 -0.02
C MET A 43 -15.98 8.49 -1.27
N VAL A 44 -17.03 8.76 -2.06
CA VAL A 44 -16.95 9.52 -3.30
C VAL A 44 -16.59 10.98 -3.06
N SER A 45 -17.09 11.60 -1.97
CA SER A 45 -16.76 12.98 -1.61
C SER A 45 -15.28 13.22 -1.30
N LYS A 46 -14.54 12.18 -1.00
CA LYS A 46 -13.09 12.23 -0.74
C LYS A 46 -12.23 12.01 -1.98
N LEU A 47 -12.83 11.81 -3.16
CA LEU A 47 -12.11 11.75 -4.44
C LEU A 47 -11.75 13.15 -4.90
N THR A 48 -10.57 13.31 -5.52
CA THR A 48 -10.24 14.54 -6.25
C THR A 48 -11.07 14.69 -7.50
N SER A 49 -11.12 15.88 -8.07
CA SER A 49 -11.87 16.14 -9.32
C SER A 49 -11.43 15.24 -10.48
N ASN A 50 -10.14 14.88 -10.55
CA ASN A 50 -9.62 13.98 -11.58
C ASN A 50 -9.96 12.52 -11.31
N GLU A 51 -9.80 12.06 -10.05
CA GLU A 51 -10.18 10.71 -9.65
C GLU A 51 -11.67 10.46 -9.81
N MET A 52 -12.50 11.48 -9.56
CA MET A 52 -13.94 11.42 -9.80
C MET A 52 -14.25 11.19 -11.28
N LYS A 53 -13.56 11.88 -12.21
CA LYS A 53 -13.73 11.66 -13.65
C LYS A 53 -13.35 10.22 -14.05
N GLU A 54 -12.24 9.72 -13.52
CA GLU A 54 -11.79 8.34 -13.76
C GLU A 54 -12.79 7.33 -13.18
N PHE A 55 -13.23 7.54 -11.94
CA PHE A 55 -14.21 6.70 -11.26
C PHE A 55 -15.53 6.63 -12.04
N VAL A 56 -16.11 7.78 -12.42
CA VAL A 56 -17.35 7.84 -13.21
C VAL A 56 -17.15 7.20 -14.59
N SER A 57 -16.00 7.39 -15.24
CA SER A 57 -15.69 6.73 -16.52
C SER A 57 -15.69 5.20 -16.39
N ASN A 58 -15.18 4.68 -15.25
CA ASN A 58 -15.14 3.24 -14.97
C ASN A 58 -16.51 2.66 -14.60
N LEU A 59 -17.49 3.51 -14.22
CA LEU A 59 -18.87 3.09 -13.94
C LEU A 59 -19.73 2.91 -15.20
N LYS A 60 -19.23 3.20 -16.40
CA LYS A 60 -19.96 2.95 -17.65
C LYS A 60 -20.31 1.46 -17.75
N GLY A 61 -21.62 1.16 -17.77
CA GLY A 61 -22.16 -0.21 -17.72
C GLY A 61 -22.35 -0.76 -16.29
N ALA A 62 -21.94 -0.07 -15.25
CA ALA A 62 -22.31 -0.42 -13.88
C ALA A 62 -23.82 -0.19 -13.68
N GLY A 63 -24.50 -1.21 -13.10
CA GLY A 63 -25.96 -1.15 -12.88
C GLY A 63 -26.74 -2.21 -13.64
N ASN A 64 -26.12 -2.91 -14.58
CA ASN A 64 -26.74 -4.09 -15.20
C ASN A 64 -26.46 -5.33 -14.34
N PHE A 65 -27.34 -5.60 -13.37
CA PHE A 65 -27.24 -6.78 -12.50
C PHE A 65 -28.18 -7.88 -13.00
N LYS A 66 -27.70 -9.12 -12.99
CA LYS A 66 -28.50 -10.31 -13.24
C LYS A 66 -28.48 -11.19 -12.00
N VAL A 67 -29.66 -11.47 -11.42
CA VAL A 67 -29.80 -12.53 -10.41
C VAL A 67 -29.52 -13.86 -11.10
N MET A 68 -28.62 -14.64 -10.52
CA MET A 68 -28.23 -15.93 -11.08
C MET A 68 -29.38 -16.93 -10.98
N GLU A 69 -29.82 -17.48 -12.11
CA GLU A 69 -30.67 -18.63 -12.20
C GLU A 69 -29.83 -19.91 -12.08
N LYS A 70 -30.49 -21.06 -11.96
CA LYS A 70 -29.82 -22.37 -11.85
C LYS A 70 -28.86 -22.62 -13.03
N ASN A 71 -29.28 -22.32 -14.25
CA ASN A 71 -28.43 -22.43 -15.44
C ASN A 71 -27.18 -21.55 -15.38
N ASP A 72 -27.27 -20.32 -14.81
CA ASP A 72 -26.09 -19.44 -14.63
C ASP A 72 -25.11 -20.04 -13.62
N ILE A 73 -25.64 -20.67 -12.56
CA ILE A 73 -24.83 -21.36 -11.54
C ILE A 73 -24.08 -22.54 -12.18
N GLU A 74 -24.76 -23.36 -12.96
CA GLU A 74 -24.18 -24.49 -13.69
C GLU A 74 -23.08 -24.04 -14.66
N ILE A 75 -23.30 -22.93 -15.38
CA ILE A 75 -22.29 -22.32 -16.26
C ILE A 75 -21.06 -21.89 -15.46
N VAL A 76 -21.24 -21.23 -14.31
CA VAL A 76 -20.12 -20.80 -13.46
C VAL A 76 -19.34 -22.01 -12.95
N ILE A 77 -19.99 -23.05 -12.49
CA ILE A 77 -19.34 -24.31 -12.05
C ILE A 77 -18.49 -24.88 -13.20
N GLU A 78 -19.07 -24.98 -14.41
CA GLU A 78 -18.36 -25.50 -15.58
C GLU A 78 -17.14 -24.62 -15.96
N GLN A 79 -17.26 -23.30 -15.85
CA GLN A 79 -16.13 -22.37 -16.07
C GLN A 79 -14.97 -22.61 -15.09
N PHE A 80 -15.25 -22.86 -13.81
CA PHE A 80 -14.23 -23.23 -12.82
C PHE A 80 -13.57 -24.57 -13.15
N LYS A 81 -14.34 -25.61 -13.56
CA LYS A 81 -13.82 -26.90 -14.03
C LYS A 81 -12.87 -26.72 -15.22
N GLN A 82 -13.29 -25.95 -16.21
CA GLN A 82 -12.48 -25.69 -17.40
C GLN A 82 -11.20 -24.91 -17.06
N ALA A 83 -11.27 -23.95 -16.14
CA ALA A 83 -10.09 -23.21 -15.67
C ALA A 83 -9.10 -24.15 -14.96
N ALA A 84 -9.56 -25.02 -14.08
CA ALA A 84 -8.74 -26.01 -13.41
C ALA A 84 -8.12 -27.02 -14.39
N THR A 85 -8.88 -27.48 -15.39
CA THR A 85 -8.40 -28.37 -16.47
C THR A 85 -7.28 -27.69 -17.26
N ARG A 86 -7.42 -26.42 -17.61
CA ARG A 86 -6.36 -25.64 -18.30
C ARG A 86 -5.12 -25.51 -17.42
N ALA A 87 -5.27 -25.20 -16.13
CA ALA A 87 -4.16 -25.09 -15.18
C ALA A 87 -3.38 -26.41 -15.07
N PHE A 88 -4.09 -27.53 -14.94
CA PHE A 88 -3.50 -28.86 -14.89
C PHE A 88 -2.78 -29.23 -16.20
N LYS A 89 -3.41 -29.03 -17.37
CA LYS A 89 -2.78 -29.24 -18.68
C LYS A 89 -1.55 -28.37 -18.92
N ALA A 90 -1.55 -27.15 -18.39
CA ALA A 90 -0.40 -26.24 -18.42
C ALA A 90 0.71 -26.62 -17.42
N LYS A 91 0.56 -27.76 -16.72
CA LYS A 91 1.52 -28.25 -15.71
C LYS A 91 1.80 -27.28 -14.57
N LEU A 92 0.81 -26.48 -14.16
CA LEU A 92 0.89 -25.75 -12.91
C LEU A 92 0.89 -26.74 -11.74
N ASP A 93 1.43 -26.32 -10.59
CA ASP A 93 1.58 -27.18 -9.41
C ASP A 93 0.28 -27.25 -8.57
N GLY A 94 -0.73 -26.46 -8.86
CA GLY A 94 -2.01 -26.45 -8.18
C GLY A 94 -2.89 -25.27 -8.58
N ILE A 95 -4.04 -25.16 -7.93
CA ILE A 95 -4.93 -23.99 -8.05
C ILE A 95 -5.39 -23.49 -6.68
N GLU A 96 -5.75 -22.22 -6.64
CA GLU A 96 -6.43 -21.60 -5.51
C GLU A 96 -7.81 -21.10 -5.98
N ILE A 97 -8.89 -21.58 -5.36
CA ILE A 97 -10.25 -21.10 -5.58
C ILE A 97 -10.47 -19.86 -4.73
N HIS A 98 -10.80 -18.74 -5.36
CA HIS A 98 -11.08 -17.51 -4.64
C HIS A 98 -12.53 -17.46 -4.16
N ALA A 99 -12.75 -17.80 -2.89
CA ALA A 99 -14.06 -17.83 -2.23
C ALA A 99 -14.23 -16.69 -1.20
N GLY A 100 -13.51 -15.58 -1.37
CA GLY A 100 -13.56 -14.42 -0.49
C GLY A 100 -13.79 -13.10 -1.23
N HIS A 101 -13.76 -12.02 -0.49
CA HIS A 101 -13.67 -10.64 -0.96
C HIS A 101 -14.88 -10.14 -1.78
N GLY A 102 -16.08 -10.63 -1.52
CA GLY A 102 -17.29 -10.21 -2.21
C GLY A 102 -17.36 -10.62 -3.68
N TYR A 103 -16.51 -11.57 -4.13
CA TYR A 103 -16.64 -12.20 -5.45
C TYR A 103 -17.79 -13.22 -5.47
N VAL A 104 -18.09 -13.81 -6.63
CA VAL A 104 -19.30 -14.62 -6.80
C VAL A 104 -19.46 -15.70 -5.72
N ILE A 105 -18.41 -16.45 -5.38
CA ILE A 105 -18.52 -17.52 -4.37
C ILE A 105 -18.79 -16.92 -2.99
N SER A 106 -18.03 -15.91 -2.56
CA SER A 106 -18.25 -15.29 -1.25
C SER A 106 -19.59 -14.57 -1.16
N SER A 107 -20.12 -14.05 -2.28
CA SER A 107 -21.45 -13.45 -2.28
C SER A 107 -22.57 -14.47 -2.05
N PHE A 108 -22.35 -15.74 -2.40
CA PHE A 108 -23.27 -16.84 -2.03
C PHE A 108 -23.08 -17.27 -0.57
N LEU A 109 -21.85 -17.26 -0.04
CA LEU A 109 -21.58 -17.65 1.35
C LEU A 109 -22.16 -16.67 2.37
N SER A 110 -22.11 -15.38 2.10
CA SER A 110 -22.54 -14.31 3.01
C SER A 110 -24.05 -14.14 3.03
N ALA A 111 -24.67 -14.19 4.21
CA ALA A 111 -26.09 -13.89 4.37
C ALA A 111 -26.40 -12.40 4.12
N ALA A 112 -25.41 -11.52 4.20
CA ALA A 112 -25.57 -10.09 3.86
C ALA A 112 -25.88 -9.86 2.37
N THR A 113 -25.45 -10.75 1.49
CA THR A 113 -25.60 -10.63 0.03
C THR A 113 -26.49 -11.72 -0.57
N ASN A 114 -26.59 -12.89 0.07
CA ASN A 114 -27.39 -14.02 -0.38
C ASN A 114 -28.68 -14.13 0.43
N GLN A 115 -29.75 -13.60 -0.13
CA GLN A 115 -31.10 -13.66 0.44
C GLN A 115 -32.01 -14.58 -0.39
N ARG A 116 -31.45 -15.58 -1.07
CA ARG A 116 -32.20 -16.60 -1.82
C ARG A 116 -33.00 -17.49 -0.90
N GLU A 117 -34.13 -17.97 -1.38
CA GLU A 117 -35.04 -18.91 -0.67
C GLU A 117 -34.97 -20.32 -1.26
N ASP A 118 -34.16 -20.55 -2.31
CA ASP A 118 -33.96 -21.85 -2.95
C ASP A 118 -32.80 -22.64 -2.28
N GLU A 119 -32.41 -23.75 -2.94
CA GLU A 119 -31.36 -24.65 -2.46
C GLU A 119 -29.95 -24.01 -2.35
N TYR A 120 -29.76 -22.78 -2.83
CA TYR A 120 -28.50 -22.00 -2.74
C TYR A 120 -28.58 -20.89 -1.71
N GLY A 121 -29.67 -20.71 -0.97
CA GLY A 121 -29.88 -19.64 0.01
C GLY A 121 -30.45 -20.10 1.35
N GLY A 122 -30.67 -19.15 2.26
CA GLY A 122 -31.15 -19.39 3.61
C GLY A 122 -30.10 -19.99 4.54
N SER A 123 -30.13 -21.30 4.79
CA SER A 123 -29.22 -21.98 5.71
C SER A 123 -27.76 -21.91 5.25
N LEU A 124 -26.79 -21.94 6.18
CA LEU A 124 -25.37 -21.99 5.84
C LEU A 124 -25.04 -23.14 4.89
N LYS A 125 -25.65 -24.32 5.11
CA LYS A 125 -25.53 -25.49 4.24
C LYS A 125 -25.91 -25.18 2.78
N ASN A 126 -26.98 -24.44 2.57
CA ASN A 126 -27.40 -24.02 1.23
C ASN A 126 -26.48 -22.95 0.66
N ARG A 127 -26.11 -21.96 1.46
CA ARG A 127 -25.20 -20.87 1.02
C ARG A 127 -23.83 -21.38 0.57
N MET A 128 -23.29 -22.43 1.18
CA MET A 128 -22.01 -23.03 0.77
C MET A 128 -22.10 -24.03 -0.38
N ARG A 129 -23.33 -24.38 -0.86
CA ARG A 129 -23.56 -25.35 -1.95
C ARG A 129 -22.75 -25.04 -3.20
N LEU A 130 -22.76 -23.78 -3.67
CA LEU A 130 -22.00 -23.37 -4.85
C LEU A 130 -20.48 -23.65 -4.70
N LEU A 131 -19.89 -23.36 -3.54
CA LEU A 131 -18.48 -23.66 -3.28
C LEU A 131 -18.20 -25.16 -3.32
N VAL A 132 -19.04 -25.96 -2.69
CA VAL A 132 -18.91 -27.43 -2.66
C VAL A 132 -19.02 -28.01 -4.07
N GLU A 133 -20.00 -27.60 -4.85
CA GLU A 133 -20.22 -28.08 -6.23
C GLU A 133 -19.05 -27.67 -7.17
N ILE A 134 -18.49 -26.48 -6.99
CA ILE A 134 -17.26 -26.05 -7.70
C ILE A 134 -16.08 -26.97 -7.34
N ILE A 135 -15.87 -27.26 -6.06
CA ILE A 135 -14.76 -28.12 -5.61
C ILE A 135 -14.97 -29.54 -6.16
N ASP A 136 -16.17 -30.10 -6.06
CA ASP A 136 -16.50 -31.45 -6.58
C ASP A 136 -16.35 -31.52 -8.11
N GLY A 137 -16.81 -30.47 -8.80
CA GLY A 137 -16.60 -30.34 -10.24
C GLY A 137 -15.13 -30.29 -10.63
N ILE A 138 -14.31 -29.56 -9.93
CA ILE A 138 -12.87 -29.51 -10.18
C ILE A 138 -12.23 -30.87 -9.87
N ARG A 139 -12.54 -31.50 -8.74
CA ARG A 139 -12.02 -32.84 -8.39
C ARG A 139 -12.37 -33.92 -9.42
N SER A 140 -13.48 -33.75 -10.15
CA SER A 140 -13.86 -34.71 -11.22
C SER A 140 -12.96 -34.63 -12.46
N VAL A 141 -12.17 -33.55 -12.63
CA VAL A 141 -11.35 -33.32 -13.84
C VAL A 141 -9.83 -33.20 -13.57
N VAL A 142 -9.43 -33.19 -12.29
CA VAL A 142 -8.03 -33.19 -11.89
C VAL A 142 -7.74 -34.33 -10.90
N PRO A 143 -6.52 -34.93 -10.90
CA PRO A 143 -6.21 -36.02 -9.97
C PRO A 143 -6.17 -35.52 -8.51
N ARG A 144 -6.38 -36.44 -7.55
CA ARG A 144 -6.33 -36.08 -6.11
C ARG A 144 -4.98 -35.49 -5.69
N SER A 145 -3.90 -35.86 -6.38
CA SER A 145 -2.57 -35.32 -6.15
C SER A 145 -2.36 -33.89 -6.65
N PHE A 146 -3.31 -33.29 -7.38
CA PHE A 146 -3.26 -31.90 -7.80
C PHE A 146 -3.84 -31.00 -6.69
N PRO A 147 -3.02 -30.17 -6.01
CA PRO A 147 -3.46 -29.37 -4.89
C PRO A 147 -4.57 -28.38 -5.24
N ILE A 148 -5.59 -28.34 -4.40
CA ILE A 148 -6.65 -27.33 -4.41
C ILE A 148 -6.58 -26.56 -3.09
N ILE A 149 -6.33 -25.27 -3.17
CA ILE A 149 -6.40 -24.34 -2.04
C ILE A 149 -7.72 -23.57 -2.15
N VAL A 150 -8.37 -23.28 -1.02
CA VAL A 150 -9.51 -22.38 -0.99
C VAL A 150 -9.13 -21.11 -0.23
N ARG A 151 -9.23 -19.95 -0.90
CA ARG A 151 -9.09 -18.67 -0.23
C ARG A 151 -10.46 -18.22 0.26
N LEU A 152 -10.61 -18.17 1.60
CA LEU A 152 -11.85 -17.89 2.30
C LEU A 152 -11.71 -16.63 3.13
N ASP A 153 -12.77 -15.83 3.22
CA ASP A 153 -12.86 -14.80 4.24
C ASP A 153 -13.13 -15.47 5.59
N GLY A 154 -12.23 -15.26 6.55
CA GLY A 154 -12.41 -15.76 7.91
C GLY A 154 -13.53 -15.03 8.65
N GLU A 155 -13.78 -13.78 8.27
CA GLU A 155 -14.90 -12.96 8.71
C GLU A 155 -15.15 -11.79 7.77
N GLU A 156 -16.36 -11.28 7.75
CA GLU A 156 -16.74 -10.02 7.10
C GLU A 156 -16.88 -8.92 8.15
N ILE A 157 -15.91 -8.03 8.19
CA ILE A 157 -15.74 -7.01 9.23
C ILE A 157 -16.70 -5.85 8.98
N ASN A 158 -17.46 -5.44 10.01
CA ASN A 158 -18.41 -4.32 9.97
C ASN A 158 -19.51 -4.49 8.88
N ILE A 159 -19.87 -5.73 8.55
CA ILE A 159 -20.98 -6.03 7.64
C ILE A 159 -22.11 -6.67 8.47
N LYS A 160 -23.26 -6.00 8.52
CA LYS A 160 -24.45 -6.52 9.18
C LYS A 160 -24.89 -7.82 8.48
N ASN A 161 -25.09 -8.88 9.25
CA ASN A 161 -25.37 -10.24 8.75
C ASN A 161 -24.27 -10.79 7.81
N GLY A 162 -23.06 -10.24 7.85
CA GLY A 162 -21.90 -10.77 7.13
C GLY A 162 -21.43 -12.11 7.70
N LEU A 163 -20.52 -12.74 6.96
CA LEU A 163 -19.93 -14.02 7.34
C LEU A 163 -19.16 -13.87 8.66
N THR A 164 -19.47 -14.71 9.63
CA THR A 164 -18.81 -14.76 10.94
C THR A 164 -17.65 -15.76 10.93
N SER A 165 -16.71 -15.63 11.88
CA SER A 165 -15.61 -16.59 12.04
C SER A 165 -16.12 -18.00 12.38
N ILE A 166 -17.25 -18.13 13.07
CA ILE A 166 -17.89 -19.42 13.36
C ILE A 166 -18.37 -20.09 12.08
N GLU A 167 -19.11 -19.35 11.23
CA GLU A 167 -19.57 -19.87 9.95
C GLU A 167 -18.39 -20.21 9.01
N SER A 168 -17.33 -19.43 9.02
CA SER A 168 -16.11 -19.71 8.24
C SER A 168 -15.45 -21.02 8.65
N ILE A 169 -15.41 -21.32 9.94
CA ILE A 169 -14.93 -22.61 10.47
C ILE A 169 -15.84 -23.75 10.01
N GLU A 170 -17.15 -23.60 10.05
CA GLU A 170 -18.10 -24.62 9.59
C GLU A 170 -17.96 -24.89 8.08
N ILE A 171 -17.81 -23.82 7.28
CA ILE A 171 -17.55 -23.95 5.84
C ILE A 171 -16.25 -24.70 5.61
N ALA A 172 -15.16 -24.29 6.27
CA ALA A 172 -13.85 -24.90 6.11
C ALA A 172 -13.86 -26.39 6.50
N LYS A 173 -14.50 -26.76 7.61
CA LYS A 173 -14.69 -28.15 8.03
C LYS A 173 -15.45 -28.98 7.00
N SER A 174 -16.49 -28.40 6.37
CA SER A 174 -17.29 -29.10 5.38
C SER A 174 -16.55 -29.49 4.11
N ILE A 175 -15.49 -28.74 3.78
CA ILE A 175 -14.67 -28.95 2.58
C ILE A 175 -13.28 -29.55 2.88
N GLU A 176 -12.90 -29.70 4.16
CA GLU A 176 -11.58 -30.12 4.60
C GLU A 176 -11.07 -31.40 3.90
N SER A 177 -11.92 -32.41 3.74
CA SER A 177 -11.55 -33.66 3.08
C SER A 177 -11.36 -33.55 1.56
N LYS A 178 -11.80 -32.46 0.94
CA LYS A 178 -11.82 -32.24 -0.52
C LYS A 178 -10.70 -31.29 -0.99
N VAL A 179 -10.12 -30.52 -0.09
CA VAL A 179 -9.10 -29.49 -0.40
C VAL A 179 -7.79 -29.77 0.35
N ASP A 180 -6.73 -29.04 0.01
CA ASP A 180 -5.40 -29.35 0.53
C ASP A 180 -4.87 -28.25 1.46
N ALA A 181 -5.45 -27.04 1.44
CA ALA A 181 -5.18 -25.96 2.38
C ALA A 181 -6.29 -24.90 2.34
N ILE A 182 -6.39 -24.12 3.41
CA ILE A 182 -7.23 -22.92 3.47
C ILE A 182 -6.32 -21.68 3.57
N HIS A 183 -6.54 -20.71 2.66
CA HIS A 183 -5.91 -19.40 2.69
C HIS A 183 -6.87 -18.40 3.32
N VAL A 184 -6.58 -18.01 4.56
CA VAL A 184 -7.47 -17.19 5.37
C VAL A 184 -7.24 -15.72 5.09
N SER A 185 -8.30 -15.04 4.65
CA SER A 185 -8.34 -13.60 4.47
C SER A 185 -9.50 -13.01 5.26
N SER A 186 -9.81 -11.75 5.09
CA SER A 186 -11.04 -11.12 5.58
C SER A 186 -11.50 -10.04 4.61
N TYR A 187 -12.78 -9.73 4.68
CA TYR A 187 -13.40 -8.68 3.90
C TYR A 187 -14.03 -7.65 4.82
N ALA A 188 -13.93 -6.38 4.50
CA ALA A 188 -14.57 -5.31 5.23
C ALA A 188 -15.48 -4.51 4.30
N ASN A 189 -16.52 -3.90 4.85
CA ASN A 189 -17.37 -3.01 4.09
C ASN A 189 -16.56 -1.81 3.59
N PRO A 190 -16.63 -1.49 2.29
CA PRO A 190 -16.06 -0.26 1.71
C PRO A 190 -16.41 1.01 2.47
N ALA A 191 -17.61 1.03 2.95
CA ALA A 191 -18.22 2.14 3.63
C ALA A 191 -17.53 2.57 4.93
N SER A 192 -16.81 1.67 5.60
CA SER A 192 -16.03 2.00 6.79
C SER A 192 -14.67 2.64 6.46
N GLY A 193 -14.47 3.15 5.23
CA GLY A 193 -13.16 3.62 4.76
C GLY A 193 -12.14 2.50 4.53
N ALA A 194 -12.59 1.26 4.68
CA ALA A 194 -11.77 0.07 4.75
C ALA A 194 -12.01 -0.89 3.60
N ASP A 195 -12.52 -0.41 2.49
CA ASP A 195 -12.88 -1.25 1.32
C ASP A 195 -11.71 -2.04 0.76
N PHE A 196 -10.98 -2.67 1.58
CA PHE A 196 -9.93 -3.45 0.97
C PHE A 196 -9.69 -4.73 1.77
N THR A 197 -10.08 -5.78 1.15
CA THR A 197 -9.69 -7.17 1.19
C THR A 197 -8.19 -7.41 1.47
N LYS A 198 -7.42 -6.39 1.93
CA LYS A 198 -5.95 -6.42 1.85
C LYS A 198 -5.29 -5.98 3.14
N ALA A 199 -5.92 -6.21 4.28
CA ALA A 199 -5.49 -5.67 5.56
C ALA A 199 -5.19 -4.17 5.43
N PRO A 200 -6.21 -3.33 5.33
CA PRO A 200 -6.05 -1.89 5.20
C PRO A 200 -5.32 -1.30 6.40
N LEU A 201 -4.83 -0.07 6.27
CA LEU A 201 -4.08 0.59 7.33
C LEU A 201 -4.90 0.83 8.60
N ASN A 202 -6.22 0.95 8.48
CA ASN A 202 -7.14 1.07 9.61
C ASN A 202 -7.37 -0.24 10.38
N HIS A 203 -6.97 -1.41 9.83
CA HIS A 203 -6.88 -2.62 10.61
C HIS A 203 -5.55 -2.67 11.37
N GLU A 204 -5.58 -3.29 12.53
CA GLU A 204 -4.37 -3.60 13.28
C GLU A 204 -3.37 -4.37 12.42
N LYS A 205 -2.08 -4.09 12.62
CA LYS A 205 -1.03 -4.94 12.07
C LYS A 205 -1.30 -6.37 12.56
N GLU A 206 -1.25 -7.34 11.62
CA GLU A 206 -1.43 -8.75 11.95
C GLU A 206 -2.87 -9.12 12.42
N GLY A 207 -3.85 -8.22 12.27
CA GLY A 207 -5.22 -8.46 12.77
C GLY A 207 -5.88 -9.73 12.25
N PHE A 208 -5.52 -10.20 11.05
CA PHE A 208 -6.04 -11.45 10.50
C PHE A 208 -5.41 -12.73 11.07
N VAL A 209 -4.33 -12.62 11.87
CA VAL A 209 -3.72 -13.77 12.55
C VAL A 209 -4.70 -14.40 13.53
N LYS A 210 -5.54 -13.59 14.19
CA LYS A 210 -6.55 -14.11 15.14
C LYS A 210 -7.49 -15.11 14.45
N VAL A 211 -8.07 -14.73 13.33
CA VAL A 211 -9.03 -15.61 12.62
C VAL A 211 -8.32 -16.78 11.93
N ALA A 212 -7.09 -16.59 11.43
CA ALA A 212 -6.29 -17.70 10.92
C ALA A 212 -6.00 -18.75 12.01
N SER A 213 -5.68 -18.30 13.24
CA SER A 213 -5.46 -19.19 14.39
C SER A 213 -6.72 -20.00 14.75
N LEU A 214 -7.90 -19.37 14.73
CA LEU A 214 -9.16 -20.08 14.98
C LEU A 214 -9.41 -21.22 13.97
N LEU A 215 -9.10 -20.99 12.69
CA LEU A 215 -9.20 -22.03 11.68
C LEU A 215 -8.11 -23.10 11.86
N LYS A 216 -6.90 -22.71 12.25
CA LYS A 216 -5.80 -23.64 12.53
C LYS A 216 -6.16 -24.60 13.68
N ASP A 217 -6.75 -24.08 14.75
CA ASP A 217 -7.20 -24.87 15.90
C ASP A 217 -8.35 -25.84 15.53
N ALA A 218 -9.13 -25.50 14.50
CA ALA A 218 -10.33 -26.25 14.10
C ALA A 218 -10.10 -27.28 13.00
N LEU A 219 -9.02 -27.19 12.22
CA LEU A 219 -8.75 -27.97 11.01
C LEU A 219 -7.41 -28.73 11.10
N LYS A 220 -7.32 -29.84 10.36
CA LYS A 220 -6.11 -30.66 10.25
C LYS A 220 -5.25 -30.31 9.03
N ILE A 221 -5.85 -29.67 8.04
CA ILE A 221 -5.13 -29.24 6.82
C ILE A 221 -4.39 -27.92 7.05
N PRO A 222 -3.35 -27.63 6.27
CA PRO A 222 -2.57 -26.41 6.40
C PRO A 222 -3.39 -25.13 6.26
N ILE A 223 -3.02 -24.13 7.08
CA ILE A 223 -3.57 -22.78 7.05
C ILE A 223 -2.53 -21.80 6.53
N ILE A 224 -2.92 -21.02 5.53
CA ILE A 224 -2.11 -19.94 4.96
C ILE A 224 -2.67 -18.61 5.48
N ALA A 225 -1.87 -17.84 6.23
CA ALA A 225 -2.25 -16.52 6.73
C ALA A 225 -1.77 -15.41 5.78
N VAL A 226 -2.53 -14.30 5.74
CA VAL A 226 -2.19 -13.09 4.98
C VAL A 226 -2.52 -11.84 5.80
N GLY A 227 -1.98 -10.69 5.45
CA GLY A 227 -2.39 -9.40 6.01
C GLY A 227 -1.34 -8.69 6.86
N ARG A 228 -0.48 -7.88 6.23
CA ARG A 228 0.55 -7.02 6.87
C ARG A 228 1.39 -7.68 7.96
N ILE A 229 1.62 -8.98 7.85
CA ILE A 229 2.45 -9.76 8.75
C ILE A 229 3.91 -9.59 8.31
N GLU A 230 4.78 -9.19 9.24
CA GLU A 230 6.22 -9.11 8.98
C GLU A 230 6.85 -10.52 9.03
N PRO A 231 7.85 -10.84 8.17
CA PRO A 231 8.44 -12.18 8.10
C PRO A 231 8.98 -12.68 9.45
N ASP A 232 9.67 -11.84 10.21
CA ASP A 232 10.19 -12.17 11.55
C ASP A 232 9.11 -12.48 12.58
N LYS A 233 7.94 -11.85 12.44
CA LYS A 233 6.77 -12.14 13.27
C LYS A 233 6.05 -13.40 12.79
N ALA A 234 5.98 -13.63 11.47
CA ALA A 234 5.39 -14.85 10.92
C ALA A 234 6.12 -16.10 11.42
N GLU A 235 7.45 -16.08 11.49
CA GLU A 235 8.25 -17.16 12.04
C GLU A 235 7.83 -17.49 13.48
N LYS A 236 7.64 -16.45 14.32
CA LYS A 236 7.18 -16.63 15.70
C LYS A 236 5.75 -17.18 15.79
N PHE A 237 4.87 -16.80 14.86
CA PHE A 237 3.50 -17.31 14.82
C PHE A 237 3.47 -18.76 14.36
N ILE A 238 4.26 -19.13 13.34
CA ILE A 238 4.39 -20.51 12.87
C ILE A 238 4.95 -21.42 14.00
N ALA A 239 5.99 -20.96 14.69
CA ALA A 239 6.56 -21.68 15.84
C ALA A 239 5.56 -21.88 17.01
N LYS A 240 4.53 -21.03 17.09
CA LYS A 240 3.41 -21.14 18.04
C LYS A 240 2.17 -21.81 17.44
N GLU A 241 2.30 -22.45 16.30
CA GLU A 241 1.22 -23.15 15.57
C GLU A 241 -0.03 -22.29 15.31
N ARG A 242 0.15 -20.98 15.06
CA ARG A 242 -0.96 -20.09 14.75
C ARG A 242 -1.43 -20.20 13.30
N PHE A 243 -0.55 -20.59 12.41
CA PHE A 243 -0.79 -20.93 11.01
C PHE A 243 0.45 -21.65 10.46
N ASP A 244 0.36 -22.22 9.25
CA ASP A 244 1.45 -23.02 8.66
C ASP A 244 2.27 -22.25 7.62
N PHE A 245 1.63 -21.34 6.86
CA PHE A 245 2.27 -20.59 5.77
C PHE A 245 1.89 -19.12 5.79
N LEU A 246 2.81 -18.27 5.35
CA LEU A 246 2.58 -16.84 5.16
C LEU A 246 2.43 -16.49 3.68
N ALA A 247 1.32 -15.85 3.29
CA ALA A 247 1.15 -15.22 1.99
C ALA A 247 1.52 -13.74 2.04
N MET A 248 2.36 -13.30 1.10
CA MET A 248 2.81 -11.91 0.97
C MET A 248 2.51 -11.38 -0.44
N GLY A 249 1.85 -10.24 -0.55
CA GLY A 249 1.63 -9.55 -1.84
C GLY A 249 2.52 -8.32 -1.96
N ARG A 250 2.13 -7.22 -1.30
CA ARG A 250 2.81 -5.91 -1.42
C ARG A 250 4.30 -5.92 -1.06
N LYS A 251 4.73 -6.77 -0.12
CA LYS A 251 6.16 -6.92 0.22
C LYS A 251 6.95 -7.49 -0.96
N LEU A 252 6.38 -8.44 -1.69
CA LEU A 252 7.00 -9.02 -2.89
C LEU A 252 6.98 -8.06 -4.09
N LEU A 253 6.04 -7.09 -4.13
CA LEU A 253 6.12 -5.99 -5.10
C LEU A 253 7.25 -5.02 -4.77
N ALA A 254 7.50 -4.77 -3.48
CA ALA A 254 8.58 -3.88 -3.03
C ALA A 254 9.97 -4.53 -3.18
N ASP A 255 10.04 -5.83 -2.95
CA ASP A 255 11.26 -6.63 -3.08
C ASP A 255 10.96 -8.04 -3.59
N PRO A 256 11.00 -8.26 -4.91
CA PRO A 256 10.76 -9.59 -5.49
C PRO A 256 11.74 -10.67 -4.99
N ASN A 257 12.92 -10.26 -4.53
CA ASN A 257 13.96 -11.19 -4.03
C ASN A 257 13.87 -11.46 -2.51
N LEU A 258 12.83 -10.96 -1.85
CA LEU A 258 12.60 -11.10 -0.41
C LEU A 258 12.74 -12.56 0.09
N PRO A 259 12.15 -13.59 -0.56
CA PRO A 259 12.30 -14.96 -0.08
C PRO A 259 13.75 -15.46 -0.07
N ASN A 260 14.52 -15.16 -1.13
CA ASN A 260 15.94 -15.55 -1.19
C ASN A 260 16.76 -14.82 -0.12
N LYS A 261 16.47 -13.55 0.14
CA LYS A 261 17.14 -12.78 1.21
C LYS A 261 16.85 -13.37 2.59
N LEU A 262 15.61 -13.80 2.84
CA LEU A 262 15.29 -14.50 4.10
C LEU A 262 16.04 -15.82 4.23
N MET A 263 16.10 -16.64 3.17
CA MET A 263 16.84 -17.90 3.17
C MET A 263 18.34 -17.71 3.43
N ASN A 264 18.91 -16.60 2.99
CA ASN A 264 20.32 -16.26 3.15
C ASN A 264 20.63 -15.47 4.43
N ASN A 265 19.66 -15.27 5.32
CA ASN A 265 19.76 -14.42 6.52
C ASN A 265 20.10 -12.94 6.24
N ASP A 266 19.77 -12.45 5.06
CA ASP A 266 19.98 -11.06 4.60
C ASP A 266 18.73 -10.19 4.85
N SER A 267 18.03 -10.37 5.95
CA SER A 267 16.76 -9.68 6.24
C SER A 267 16.90 -8.15 6.28
N ASN A 268 18.05 -7.62 6.70
CA ASN A 268 18.39 -6.19 6.70
C ASN A 268 18.50 -5.59 5.30
N LYS A 269 18.73 -6.41 4.27
CA LYS A 269 18.79 -6.00 2.85
C LYS A 269 17.44 -6.06 2.14
N ILE A 270 16.36 -6.43 2.82
CA ILE A 270 15.01 -6.46 2.25
C ILE A 270 14.48 -5.04 2.10
N LYS A 271 14.15 -4.64 0.87
CA LYS A 271 13.52 -3.35 0.61
C LYS A 271 12.07 -3.36 1.13
N PRO A 272 11.71 -2.51 2.10
CA PRO A 272 10.41 -2.59 2.74
C PRO A 272 9.29 -2.04 1.87
N CYS A 273 8.10 -2.61 2.00
CA CYS A 273 6.88 -1.94 1.59
C CYS A 273 6.52 -0.88 2.65
N HIS A 274 6.49 0.38 2.27
CA HIS A 274 6.12 1.48 3.17
C HIS A 274 4.63 1.82 3.15
N TYR A 275 3.79 0.95 2.59
CA TYR A 275 2.33 1.04 2.63
C TYR A 275 1.75 2.40 2.16
N SER A 276 2.34 3.00 1.12
CA SER A 276 1.77 4.20 0.47
C SER A 276 0.44 3.92 -0.23
N TYR A 277 0.13 2.65 -0.49
CA TYR A 277 -1.07 2.19 -1.22
C TYR A 277 -1.17 2.69 -2.67
N GLU A 278 -0.11 3.24 -3.24
CA GLU A 278 -0.09 3.64 -4.66
C GLU A 278 -0.53 2.50 -5.58
N CYS A 279 0.00 1.28 -5.36
CA CYS A 279 -0.37 0.09 -6.14
C CYS A 279 -1.86 -0.23 -6.07
N VAL A 280 -2.47 -0.10 -4.89
CA VAL A 280 -3.90 -0.41 -4.68
C VAL A 280 -4.78 0.70 -5.23
N SER A 281 -4.40 1.96 -5.01
CA SER A 281 -5.13 3.13 -5.52
C SER A 281 -5.19 3.14 -7.04
N ARG A 282 -4.08 2.78 -7.71
CA ARG A 282 -4.06 2.63 -9.18
C ARG A 282 -5.02 1.55 -9.66
N ILE A 283 -5.06 0.39 -9.01
CA ILE A 283 -6.01 -0.68 -9.35
C ILE A 283 -7.45 -0.23 -9.10
N PHE A 284 -7.70 0.50 -8.01
CA PHE A 284 -9.03 1.04 -7.70
C PHE A 284 -9.53 1.97 -8.80
N LEU A 285 -8.65 2.80 -9.35
CA LEU A 285 -8.94 3.70 -10.49
C LEU A 285 -8.77 3.01 -11.86
N ASN A 286 -8.68 1.67 -11.89
CA ASN A 286 -8.50 0.88 -13.10
C ASN A 286 -7.21 1.18 -13.90
N GLY A 287 -6.20 1.74 -13.22
CA GLY A 287 -4.90 2.07 -13.78
C GLY A 287 -3.90 0.91 -13.69
N GLN A 288 -2.77 1.07 -14.36
CA GLN A 288 -1.67 0.11 -14.27
C GLN A 288 -1.08 0.08 -12.87
N MET A 289 -0.92 -1.11 -12.30
CA MET A 289 -0.27 -1.31 -11.00
C MET A 289 1.19 -0.83 -11.03
N VAL A 290 1.57 -0.06 -10.01
CA VAL A 290 2.93 0.41 -9.78
C VAL A 290 3.33 0.13 -8.33
N CYS A 291 4.62 0.15 -8.05
CA CYS A 291 5.13 0.07 -6.68
C CYS A 291 5.90 1.34 -6.34
N ALA A 292 5.57 1.97 -5.22
CA ALA A 292 6.27 3.16 -4.77
C ALA A 292 7.68 2.87 -4.23
N SER A 293 7.92 1.64 -3.74
CA SER A 293 9.26 1.19 -3.32
C SER A 293 10.09 0.68 -4.50
N ASP A 294 9.49 -0.07 -5.43
CA ASP A 294 10.13 -0.56 -6.66
C ASP A 294 9.49 0.04 -7.90
N VAL A 295 9.87 1.25 -8.24
CA VAL A 295 9.37 1.96 -9.43
C VAL A 295 9.90 1.40 -10.75
N GLY A 296 10.85 0.47 -10.69
CA GLY A 296 11.35 -0.33 -11.83
C GLY A 296 10.51 -1.58 -12.11
N LEU A 297 9.51 -1.87 -11.30
CA LEU A 297 8.68 -3.06 -11.40
C LEU A 297 8.20 -3.33 -12.84
N GLY A 298 8.54 -4.51 -13.38
CA GLY A 298 8.16 -4.93 -14.73
C GLY A 298 8.91 -4.23 -15.87
N LYS A 299 9.90 -3.39 -15.60
CA LYS A 299 10.73 -2.72 -16.62
C LYS A 299 12.00 -3.51 -16.87
N LYS A 300 12.40 -3.60 -18.16
CA LYS A 300 13.68 -4.22 -18.53
C LYS A 300 14.84 -3.29 -18.17
N GLU A 301 15.91 -3.86 -17.64
CA GLU A 301 17.17 -3.12 -17.45
C GLU A 301 17.84 -2.85 -18.80
N LYS A 302 18.50 -1.68 -18.90
CA LYS A 302 19.33 -1.30 -20.04
C LYS A 302 20.81 -1.32 -19.62
N GLU A 303 21.70 -1.49 -20.58
CA GLU A 303 23.14 -1.33 -20.38
C GLU A 303 23.50 0.16 -20.37
N TYR A 304 24.47 0.54 -19.54
CA TYR A 304 24.91 1.93 -19.36
C TYR A 304 26.40 2.06 -19.55
N SER A 305 26.81 3.17 -20.17
CA SER A 305 28.22 3.52 -20.38
C SER A 305 28.87 4.27 -19.20
N ILE A 306 28.11 4.55 -18.13
CA ILE A 306 28.59 5.30 -16.97
C ILE A 306 29.53 4.42 -16.16
N GLN A 307 30.77 4.89 -15.96
CA GLN A 307 31.79 4.18 -15.16
C GLN A 307 31.87 4.68 -13.72
N HIS A 308 31.68 5.98 -13.52
CA HIS A 308 31.75 6.61 -12.22
C HIS A 308 30.67 7.69 -12.07
N LEU A 309 29.86 7.58 -11.03
CA LEU A 309 28.77 8.48 -10.71
C LEU A 309 29.11 9.27 -9.45
N VAL A 310 29.04 10.57 -9.55
CA VAL A 310 29.14 11.51 -8.40
C VAL A 310 27.76 11.99 -8.04
N ILE A 311 27.33 11.74 -6.81
CA ILE A 311 26.00 12.12 -6.32
C ILE A 311 26.18 13.13 -5.20
N ILE A 312 25.52 14.29 -5.30
CA ILE A 312 25.56 15.37 -4.31
C ILE A 312 24.23 15.41 -3.57
N GLY A 313 24.25 14.99 -2.31
CA GLY A 313 23.09 14.86 -1.42
C GLY A 313 22.68 13.40 -1.18
N ALA A 314 22.78 12.97 0.08
CA ALA A 314 22.34 11.63 0.54
C ALA A 314 20.92 11.64 1.10
N GLY A 315 20.01 12.37 0.47
CA GLY A 315 18.58 12.27 0.65
C GLY A 315 17.99 11.03 -0.08
N PRO A 316 16.67 10.80 -0.05
CA PRO A 316 16.06 9.58 -0.61
C PRO A 316 16.37 9.36 -2.10
N ALA A 317 16.43 10.42 -2.90
CA ALA A 317 16.75 10.32 -4.33
C ALA A 317 18.22 9.91 -4.57
N GLY A 318 19.15 10.53 -3.87
CA GLY A 318 20.58 10.21 -3.98
C GLY A 318 20.90 8.82 -3.47
N LEU A 319 20.31 8.42 -2.35
CA LEU A 319 20.45 7.07 -1.78
C LEU A 319 19.90 5.99 -2.73
N GLU A 320 18.70 6.19 -3.29
CA GLU A 320 18.14 5.24 -4.25
C GLU A 320 19.01 5.15 -5.51
N LEU A 321 19.47 6.29 -6.04
CA LEU A 321 20.35 6.32 -7.21
C LEU A 321 21.68 5.60 -6.94
N ALA A 322 22.30 5.84 -5.79
CA ALA A 322 23.56 5.19 -5.39
C ALA A 322 23.41 3.66 -5.33
N ILE A 323 22.33 3.18 -4.69
CA ILE A 323 22.05 1.75 -4.59
C ILE A 323 21.78 1.13 -5.98
N GLN A 324 21.04 1.82 -6.84
CA GLN A 324 20.77 1.35 -8.20
C GLN A 324 22.03 1.31 -9.06
N ALA A 325 22.93 2.27 -8.90
CA ALA A 325 24.23 2.29 -9.56
C ALA A 325 25.13 1.13 -9.08
N ALA A 326 25.22 0.95 -7.76
CA ALA A 326 25.99 -0.13 -7.15
C ALA A 326 25.53 -1.54 -7.59
N LYS A 327 24.20 -1.75 -7.70
CA LYS A 327 23.65 -3.01 -8.28
C LYS A 327 24.12 -3.28 -9.71
N ARG A 328 24.48 -2.23 -10.46
CA ARG A 328 25.01 -2.28 -11.84
C ARG A 328 26.54 -2.25 -11.88
N LYS A 329 27.20 -2.38 -10.72
CA LYS A 329 28.64 -2.30 -10.55
C LYS A 329 29.28 -0.99 -11.03
N ILE A 330 28.49 0.10 -11.01
CA ILE A 330 28.95 1.47 -11.28
C ILE A 330 29.54 2.02 -9.98
N ARG A 331 30.75 2.57 -10.03
CA ARG A 331 31.34 3.25 -8.87
C ARG A 331 30.59 4.54 -8.55
N VAL A 332 30.36 4.79 -7.27
CA VAL A 332 29.61 5.94 -6.77
C VAL A 332 30.44 6.67 -5.72
N SER A 333 30.61 7.98 -5.90
CA SER A 333 31.03 8.88 -4.82
C SER A 333 29.80 9.69 -4.37
N LEU A 334 29.33 9.42 -3.16
CA LEU A 334 28.14 10.06 -2.60
C LEU A 334 28.55 11.09 -1.53
N TYR A 335 28.28 12.38 -1.79
CA TYR A 335 28.63 13.49 -0.89
C TYR A 335 27.40 13.97 -0.13
N GLU A 336 27.56 14.12 1.19
CA GLU A 336 26.54 14.66 2.08
C GLU A 336 27.16 15.70 3.04
N LYS A 337 26.54 16.86 3.13
CA LYS A 337 27.01 17.94 4.00
C LYS A 337 26.82 17.66 5.49
N GLU A 338 25.79 16.88 5.83
CA GLU A 338 25.49 16.52 7.21
C GLU A 338 26.36 15.32 7.68
N SER A 339 26.38 15.10 8.99
CA SER A 339 27.06 13.94 9.58
C SER A 339 26.23 12.65 9.50
N PHE A 340 25.09 12.67 8.84
CA PHE A 340 24.15 11.55 8.70
C PHE A 340 23.42 11.61 7.36
N ILE A 341 22.95 10.46 6.88
CA ILE A 341 22.20 10.33 5.64
C ILE A 341 20.69 10.39 5.90
N GLY A 342 19.91 10.62 4.84
CA GLY A 342 18.43 10.51 4.86
C GLY A 342 17.71 11.78 4.40
N GLY A 343 18.30 12.96 4.62
CA GLY A 343 17.69 14.23 4.22
C GLY A 343 16.24 14.35 4.68
N ASN A 344 15.33 14.76 3.79
CA ASN A 344 13.90 14.93 4.09
C ASN A 344 13.18 13.63 4.50
N LEU A 345 13.76 12.45 4.20
CA LEU A 345 13.19 11.18 4.64
C LEU A 345 13.18 11.04 6.17
N ILE A 346 14.11 11.71 6.88
CA ILE A 346 14.11 11.74 8.35
C ILE A 346 12.83 12.42 8.86
N GLY A 347 12.52 13.60 8.33
CA GLY A 347 11.28 14.31 8.66
C GLY A 347 10.04 13.50 8.30
N ALA A 348 10.02 12.89 7.13
CA ALA A 348 8.93 12.01 6.70
C ALA A 348 8.75 10.79 7.62
N ALA A 349 9.83 10.19 8.12
CA ALA A 349 9.79 9.06 9.04
C ALA A 349 9.29 9.42 10.45
N ILE A 350 9.40 10.69 10.84
CA ILE A 350 8.81 11.18 12.09
C ILE A 350 7.28 11.16 12.01
N ILE A 351 6.72 11.65 10.92
CA ILE A 351 5.28 11.83 10.72
C ILE A 351 4.57 10.59 10.14
N TYR A 352 5.32 9.66 9.53
CA TYR A 352 4.78 8.42 8.97
C TYR A 352 5.71 7.24 9.21
N GLU A 353 5.42 6.43 10.23
CA GLU A 353 6.27 5.34 10.75
C GLU A 353 6.81 4.38 9.67
N PRO A 354 6.08 3.97 8.63
CA PRO A 354 6.63 3.07 7.63
C PRO A 354 7.88 3.59 6.89
N TYR A 355 8.12 4.89 6.87
CA TYR A 355 9.33 5.46 6.29
C TYR A 355 10.58 5.27 7.16
N GLU A 356 10.42 5.01 8.48
CA GLU A 356 11.56 4.65 9.34
C GLU A 356 12.22 3.34 8.88
N LYS A 357 11.41 2.35 8.45
CA LYS A 357 11.93 1.10 7.88
C LYS A 357 12.69 1.34 6.57
N LEU A 358 12.20 2.25 5.72
CA LEU A 358 12.89 2.62 4.49
C LEU A 358 14.21 3.35 4.76
N LEU A 359 14.23 4.25 5.73
CA LEU A 359 15.46 4.92 6.15
C LEU A 359 16.51 3.92 6.67
N ASN A 360 16.08 2.94 7.47
CA ASN A 360 16.97 1.88 7.96
C ASN A 360 17.48 1.00 6.81
N TYR A 361 16.62 0.63 5.86
CA TYR A 361 17.05 -0.08 4.65
C TYR A 361 18.13 0.69 3.88
N TYR A 362 17.99 2.02 3.72
CA TYR A 362 19.01 2.82 3.05
C TYR A 362 20.31 2.86 3.84
N LYS A 363 20.27 3.01 5.17
CA LYS A 363 21.47 2.98 6.03
C LYS A 363 22.26 1.68 5.88
N GLU A 364 21.57 0.54 5.81
CA GLU A 364 22.21 -0.76 5.62
C GLU A 364 22.70 -0.96 4.17
N SER A 365 21.92 -0.53 3.19
CA SER A 365 22.23 -0.78 1.78
C SER A 365 23.35 0.10 1.23
N ILE A 366 23.65 1.24 1.89
CA ILE A 366 24.71 2.16 1.46
C ILE A 366 26.11 1.62 1.81
N ALA A 367 26.22 0.70 2.76
CA ALA A 367 27.45 -0.03 3.07
C ALA A 367 27.73 -1.07 1.96
N ASN A 368 28.25 -0.60 0.83
CA ASN A 368 28.48 -1.38 -0.38
C ASN A 368 29.83 -1.03 -1.00
N GLU A 369 30.57 -2.02 -1.51
CA GLU A 369 31.92 -1.85 -2.08
C GLU A 369 32.01 -0.88 -3.27
N PHE A 370 30.87 -0.63 -3.95
CA PHE A 370 30.79 0.30 -5.08
C PHE A 370 30.43 1.72 -4.64
N ILE A 371 30.14 1.97 -3.34
CA ILE A 371 29.69 3.27 -2.84
C ILE A 371 30.71 3.83 -1.85
N ASP A 372 31.32 4.95 -2.21
CA ASP A 372 32.18 5.73 -1.34
C ASP A 372 31.37 6.91 -0.77
N LEU A 373 31.06 6.85 0.52
CA LEU A 373 30.22 7.82 1.22
C LEU A 373 31.06 8.85 1.94
N HIS A 374 30.90 10.13 1.57
CA HIS A 374 31.58 11.29 2.17
C HIS A 374 30.58 12.12 2.97
N LEU A 375 30.53 11.90 4.29
CA LEU A 375 29.76 12.74 5.22
C LEU A 375 30.53 14.00 5.61
N ASN A 376 29.83 15.01 6.18
CA ASN A 376 30.39 16.32 6.51
C ASN A 376 31.14 16.98 5.32
N SER A 377 30.66 16.73 4.12
CA SER A 377 31.33 17.12 2.86
C SER A 377 30.38 17.95 2.00
N GLU A 378 30.37 19.24 2.25
CA GLU A 378 29.64 20.21 1.46
C GLU A 378 30.34 20.49 0.13
N ILE A 379 29.60 20.38 -0.97
CA ILE A 379 30.10 20.66 -2.32
C ILE A 379 29.64 22.05 -2.77
N ASP A 380 30.58 22.89 -3.19
CA ASP A 380 30.26 24.20 -3.78
C ASP A 380 29.63 24.00 -5.19
N LEU A 381 28.33 24.19 -5.28
CA LEU A 381 27.60 24.01 -6.53
C LEU A 381 28.01 24.98 -7.64
N ASN A 382 28.68 26.08 -7.31
CA ASN A 382 29.19 27.06 -8.30
C ASN A 382 30.52 26.63 -8.92
N LYS A 383 31.19 25.62 -8.34
CA LYS A 383 32.51 25.13 -8.77
C LYS A 383 32.48 23.66 -9.25
N LEU A 384 31.33 23.13 -9.63
CA LEU A 384 31.18 21.71 -9.98
C LEU A 384 32.17 21.27 -11.08
N SER A 385 32.31 22.05 -12.14
CA SER A 385 33.22 21.74 -13.27
C SER A 385 34.69 21.68 -12.90
N SER A 386 35.10 22.40 -11.86
CA SER A 386 36.48 22.40 -11.37
C SER A 386 36.76 21.38 -10.27
N GLN A 387 35.71 20.86 -9.63
CA GLN A 387 35.82 19.87 -8.54
C GLN A 387 35.82 18.42 -9.01
N PHE A 388 35.22 18.13 -10.18
CA PHE A 388 35.09 16.78 -10.70
C PHE A 388 35.67 16.62 -12.10
N LYS A 389 36.12 15.40 -12.42
CA LYS A 389 36.78 15.09 -13.71
C LYS A 389 35.74 14.97 -14.84
N ASP A 390 36.12 15.24 -16.06
CA ASP A 390 35.26 15.16 -17.24
C ASP A 390 34.67 13.76 -17.52
N ASN A 391 35.33 12.70 -17.03
CA ASN A 391 34.84 11.32 -17.16
C ASN A 391 33.88 10.89 -16.04
N GLN A 392 33.49 11.80 -15.13
CA GLN A 392 32.55 11.56 -14.06
C GLN A 392 31.18 12.13 -14.41
N THR A 393 30.12 11.35 -14.20
CA THR A 393 28.75 11.85 -14.34
C THR A 393 28.28 12.41 -13.00
N VAL A 394 28.00 13.70 -12.95
CA VAL A 394 27.57 14.39 -11.72
C VAL A 394 26.06 14.50 -11.69
N VAL A 395 25.46 14.15 -10.55
CA VAL A 395 24.01 14.24 -10.30
C VAL A 395 23.74 15.01 -9.02
N LEU A 396 22.87 16.01 -9.10
CA LEU A 396 22.44 16.80 -7.96
C LEU A 396 21.13 16.25 -7.38
N SER A 397 21.19 15.87 -6.11
CA SER A 397 20.05 15.41 -5.30
C SER A 397 20.01 16.09 -3.92
N SER A 398 20.47 17.36 -3.87
CA SER A 398 20.69 18.11 -2.63
C SER A 398 19.43 18.70 -2.00
N GLY A 399 18.25 18.23 -2.41
CA GLY A 399 16.97 18.66 -1.87
C GLY A 399 16.42 19.96 -2.48
N ALA A 400 15.20 20.33 -2.10
CA ALA A 400 14.54 21.57 -2.48
C ALA A 400 15.12 22.77 -1.73
N LEU A 401 14.86 23.96 -2.25
CA LEU A 401 15.07 25.22 -1.52
C LEU A 401 13.85 25.50 -0.64
N LEU A 402 14.06 26.13 0.52
CA LEU A 402 12.97 26.68 1.31
C LEU A 402 12.30 27.82 0.52
N GLY A 403 11.01 27.71 0.30
CA GLY A 403 10.22 28.80 -0.26
C GLY A 403 9.90 29.84 0.81
N PRO A 404 9.50 31.07 0.39
CA PRO A 404 9.02 32.06 1.35
C PRO A 404 7.77 31.53 2.04
N SER A 405 7.73 31.68 3.37
CA SER A 405 6.52 31.36 4.14
C SER A 405 5.40 32.31 3.73
N LYS A 406 4.22 31.73 3.54
CA LYS A 406 2.99 32.50 3.38
C LYS A 406 2.36 32.65 4.78
N ILE A 407 1.83 33.83 5.06
CA ILE A 407 0.97 34.04 6.24
C ILE A 407 1.69 33.80 7.59
N ASN A 408 2.84 34.42 7.84
CA ASN A 408 3.57 34.36 9.13
C ASN A 408 3.76 32.94 9.72
N ALA A 409 3.91 31.92 8.86
CA ALA A 409 4.15 30.56 9.28
C ALA A 409 5.66 30.19 9.21
N THR A 410 6.08 29.26 10.02
CA THR A 410 7.44 28.69 10.00
C THR A 410 7.48 27.50 9.06
N ASN A 411 8.46 27.42 8.15
CA ASN A 411 8.64 26.24 7.31
C ASN A 411 8.92 25.00 8.18
N ILE A 412 8.24 23.88 7.87
CA ILE A 412 8.35 22.63 8.62
C ILE A 412 9.80 22.15 8.76
N GLN A 413 10.63 22.30 7.73
CA GLN A 413 12.02 21.89 7.80
C GLN A 413 12.80 22.75 8.79
N THR A 414 12.57 24.06 8.79
CA THR A 414 13.18 25.00 9.75
C THR A 414 12.79 24.64 11.18
N TRP A 415 11.54 24.25 11.40
CA TRP A 415 11.06 23.81 12.72
C TRP A 415 11.65 22.47 13.15
N LEU A 416 11.78 21.50 12.24
CA LEU A 416 12.31 20.15 12.54
C LEU A 416 13.84 20.11 12.66
N ASN A 417 14.58 20.97 11.95
CA ASN A 417 16.05 20.91 11.90
C ASN A 417 16.73 20.88 13.27
N PRO A 418 16.38 21.72 14.26
CA PRO A 418 17.03 21.67 15.58
C PRO A 418 16.90 20.30 16.24
N PHE A 419 15.73 19.65 16.15
CA PHE A 419 15.51 18.31 16.70
C PHE A 419 16.30 17.25 15.94
N ILE A 420 16.37 17.36 14.61
CA ILE A 420 17.12 16.43 13.75
C ILE A 420 18.61 16.53 14.05
N GLN A 421 19.16 17.73 14.15
CA GLN A 421 20.58 17.97 14.41
C GLN A 421 20.98 17.51 15.81
N SER A 422 20.25 17.91 16.85
CA SER A 422 20.54 17.51 18.23
C SER A 422 20.49 16.00 18.45
N SER A 423 19.64 15.31 17.70
CA SER A 423 19.43 13.85 17.76
C SER A 423 20.27 13.08 16.75
N LYS A 424 21.09 13.75 15.93
CA LYS A 424 21.87 13.14 14.82
C LYS A 424 21.00 12.21 13.95
N GLY A 425 19.79 12.66 13.61
CA GLY A 425 18.85 11.92 12.78
C GLY A 425 18.23 10.66 13.41
N LYS A 426 18.32 10.47 14.73
CA LYS A 426 17.70 9.32 15.43
C LYS A 426 16.20 9.60 15.68
N ILE A 427 15.33 8.95 14.94
CA ILE A 427 13.87 9.19 14.89
C ILE A 427 13.22 9.18 16.29
N GLN A 428 13.52 8.18 17.12
CA GLN A 428 12.89 8.05 18.44
C GLN A 428 13.26 9.23 19.38
N LEU A 429 14.49 9.70 19.33
CA LEU A 429 14.91 10.86 20.10
C LEU A 429 14.21 12.14 19.60
N ILE A 430 14.06 12.30 18.30
CA ILE A 430 13.35 13.43 17.70
C ILE A 430 11.89 13.44 18.18
N LYS A 431 11.21 12.30 18.09
CA LYS A 431 9.81 12.16 18.55
C LYS A 431 9.66 12.50 20.04
N SER A 432 10.59 12.05 20.87
CA SER A 432 10.60 12.38 22.31
C SER A 432 10.78 13.89 22.53
N SER A 433 11.77 14.50 21.88
CA SER A 433 12.02 15.94 22.03
C SER A 433 10.85 16.81 21.55
N ILE A 434 10.13 16.40 20.48
CA ILE A 434 8.93 17.11 20.01
C ILE A 434 7.81 17.02 21.07
N LYS A 435 7.63 15.84 21.72
CA LYS A 435 6.63 15.67 22.80
C LYS A 435 6.92 16.56 24.01
N GLU A 436 8.18 16.87 24.28
CA GLU A 436 8.60 17.71 25.40
C GLU A 436 8.42 19.22 25.12
N THR A 437 8.03 19.59 23.89
CA THR A 437 7.73 21.00 23.58
C THR A 437 6.48 21.46 24.32
N LYS A 438 6.43 22.77 24.67
CA LYS A 438 5.26 23.37 25.30
C LYS A 438 4.20 23.84 24.29
N ILE A 439 4.19 23.30 23.08
CA ILE A 439 3.22 23.64 22.05
C ILE A 439 1.89 23.01 22.42
N GLY A 440 0.87 23.81 22.71
CA GLY A 440 -0.49 23.35 23.01
C GLY A 440 -1.38 23.32 21.79
N ASN A 441 -1.20 24.28 20.85
CA ASN A 441 -1.95 24.37 19.60
C ASN A 441 -1.06 24.76 18.42
N CYS A 442 -1.36 24.18 17.25
CA CYS A 442 -0.60 24.36 16.03
C CYS A 442 -1.54 24.58 14.83
N ALA A 443 -1.24 25.59 14.00
CA ALA A 443 -1.83 25.68 12.67
C ALA A 443 -0.90 25.06 11.64
N ILE A 444 -1.43 24.29 10.68
CA ILE A 444 -0.70 23.76 9.54
C ILE A 444 -1.29 24.33 8.26
N ILE A 445 -0.48 25.06 7.50
CA ILE A 445 -0.92 25.74 6.29
C ILE A 445 -0.94 24.76 5.12
N GLY A 446 -2.15 24.48 4.61
CA GLY A 446 -2.40 23.52 3.54
C GLY A 446 -3.06 22.22 4.01
N THR A 447 -3.52 21.45 3.03
CA THR A 447 -4.33 20.24 3.24
C THR A 447 -3.89 19.08 2.35
N ASP A 448 -2.62 19.02 1.96
CA ASP A 448 -2.11 17.92 1.14
C ASP A 448 -1.33 16.88 1.97
N THR A 449 -0.69 15.94 1.34
CA THR A 449 -0.10 14.72 1.90
C THR A 449 0.73 14.96 3.16
N ILE A 450 1.66 15.92 3.11
CA ILE A 450 2.57 16.19 4.24
C ILE A 450 1.82 16.81 5.40
N GLN A 451 0.96 17.78 5.13
CA GLN A 451 0.16 18.46 6.13
C GLN A 451 -0.79 17.49 6.85
N LEU A 452 -1.43 16.59 6.11
CA LEU A 452 -2.32 15.57 6.68
C LEU A 452 -1.55 14.60 7.58
N HIS A 453 -0.39 14.10 7.16
CA HIS A 453 0.43 13.22 8.01
C HIS A 453 0.99 13.96 9.23
N LEU A 454 1.41 15.21 9.05
CA LEU A 454 1.88 16.04 10.16
C LEU A 454 0.77 16.29 11.17
N ALA A 455 -0.43 16.60 10.71
CA ALA A 455 -1.61 16.80 11.56
C ALA A 455 -1.94 15.53 12.36
N SER A 456 -1.97 14.38 11.70
CA SER A 456 -2.18 13.09 12.35
C SER A 456 -1.11 12.80 13.41
N PHE A 457 0.16 13.04 13.11
CA PHE A 457 1.26 12.85 14.05
C PHE A 457 1.15 13.79 15.26
N LEU A 458 1.03 15.11 15.05
CA LEU A 458 0.98 16.09 16.13
C LEU A 458 -0.24 15.86 17.03
N ASN A 459 -1.40 15.56 16.44
CA ASN A 459 -2.60 15.21 17.19
C ASN A 459 -2.39 13.94 18.04
N SER A 460 -1.70 12.93 17.51
CA SER A 460 -1.41 11.67 18.21
C SER A 460 -0.52 11.85 19.45
N ILE A 461 0.24 12.94 19.51
CA ILE A 461 1.11 13.28 20.66
C ILE A 461 0.51 14.35 21.58
N GLY A 462 -0.77 14.73 21.36
CA GLY A 462 -1.54 15.59 22.24
C GLY A 462 -1.52 17.09 21.88
N ILE A 463 -0.93 17.48 20.75
CA ILE A 463 -0.98 18.86 20.26
C ILE A 463 -2.29 19.07 19.52
N LYS A 464 -3.05 20.10 19.87
CA LYS A 464 -4.27 20.50 19.14
C LYS A 464 -3.88 21.08 17.79
N VAL A 465 -4.40 20.52 16.70
CA VAL A 465 -4.04 20.94 15.35
C VAL A 465 -5.25 21.53 14.63
N SER A 466 -5.02 22.57 13.83
CA SER A 466 -5.96 23.06 12.81
C SER A 466 -5.27 23.06 11.46
N LEU A 467 -5.92 22.49 10.43
CA LEU A 467 -5.47 22.58 9.05
C LEU A 467 -6.06 23.82 8.39
N VAL A 468 -5.24 24.66 7.76
CA VAL A 468 -5.70 25.84 7.03
C VAL A 468 -5.87 25.48 5.56
N LYS A 469 -7.10 25.53 5.07
CA LYS A 469 -7.44 25.13 3.71
C LYS A 469 -6.83 26.10 2.68
N ASN A 470 -6.13 25.57 1.71
CA ASN A 470 -5.53 26.31 0.59
C ASN A 470 -5.93 25.76 -0.80
N THR A 471 -6.59 24.61 -0.85
CA THR A 471 -7.12 23.99 -2.07
C THR A 471 -8.46 23.30 -1.78
N ASP A 472 -9.25 23.04 -2.82
CA ASP A 472 -10.51 22.28 -2.67
C ASP A 472 -10.27 20.78 -2.57
N ASP A 473 -9.23 20.26 -3.21
CA ASP A 473 -8.84 18.86 -3.15
C ASP A 473 -7.99 18.57 -1.90
N ILE A 474 -8.60 18.04 -0.86
CA ILE A 474 -7.89 17.69 0.38
C ILE A 474 -7.11 16.39 0.16
N GLY A 475 -5.80 16.43 0.40
CA GLY A 475 -4.89 15.29 0.19
C GLY A 475 -4.74 14.89 -1.27
N GLY A 476 -4.84 15.85 -2.20
CA GLY A 476 -4.88 15.60 -3.64
C GLY A 476 -3.69 14.80 -4.19
N SER A 477 -2.50 14.99 -3.61
CA SER A 477 -1.30 14.23 -3.98
C SER A 477 -1.19 12.86 -3.29
N MET A 478 -2.06 12.56 -2.32
CA MET A 478 -2.03 11.29 -1.58
C MET A 478 -2.79 10.21 -2.35
N PRO A 479 -2.24 8.99 -2.46
CA PRO A 479 -3.00 7.85 -3.01
C PRO A 479 -4.34 7.69 -2.31
N VAL A 480 -5.42 7.54 -3.07
CA VAL A 480 -6.81 7.63 -2.56
C VAL A 480 -7.08 6.73 -1.34
N VAL A 481 -6.54 5.51 -1.36
CA VAL A 481 -6.73 4.54 -0.26
C VAL A 481 -6.04 4.98 1.02
N LEU A 482 -4.84 5.56 0.92
CA LEU A 482 -4.12 6.10 2.06
C LEU A 482 -4.83 7.38 2.57
N ARG A 483 -5.31 8.22 1.66
CA ARG A 483 -6.04 9.44 1.97
C ARG A 483 -7.30 9.17 2.80
N TRP A 484 -8.10 8.19 2.41
CA TRP A 484 -9.27 7.78 3.19
C TRP A 484 -8.90 7.45 4.64
N LYS A 485 -7.85 6.64 4.83
CA LYS A 485 -7.37 6.29 6.17
C LYS A 485 -6.94 7.53 6.96
N VAL A 486 -6.12 8.40 6.37
CA VAL A 486 -5.60 9.56 7.09
C VAL A 486 -6.71 10.57 7.41
N LEU A 487 -7.66 10.75 6.48
CA LEU A 487 -8.82 11.60 6.74
C LEU A 487 -9.73 11.05 7.83
N ASP A 488 -9.90 9.72 7.91
CA ASP A 488 -10.65 9.10 9.00
C ASP A 488 -9.94 9.28 10.35
N ASP A 489 -8.61 9.15 10.39
CA ASP A 489 -7.82 9.34 11.62
C ASP A 489 -7.92 10.75 12.19
N ILE A 490 -8.00 11.77 11.32
CA ILE A 490 -8.08 13.17 11.73
C ILE A 490 -9.52 13.67 11.81
N ASN A 491 -10.50 12.92 11.28
CA ASN A 491 -11.90 13.31 11.27
C ASN A 491 -12.41 13.55 12.71
N ASN A 492 -13.13 14.65 12.92
CA ASN A 492 -13.63 15.12 14.23
C ASN A 492 -12.56 15.58 15.25
N GLN A 493 -11.28 15.40 15.02
CA GLN A 493 -10.22 15.80 15.95
C GLN A 493 -9.38 16.98 15.43
N VAL A 494 -9.26 17.10 14.11
CA VAL A 494 -8.48 18.15 13.46
C VAL A 494 -9.40 18.99 12.57
N PRO A 495 -9.81 20.19 13.01
CA PRO A 495 -10.65 21.07 12.20
C PRO A 495 -9.89 21.57 10.97
N ILE A 496 -10.60 21.64 9.85
CA ILE A 496 -10.14 22.30 8.62
C ILE A 496 -10.82 23.67 8.59
N ILE A 497 -10.01 24.72 8.67
CA ILE A 497 -10.45 26.11 8.76
C ILE A 497 -10.07 26.90 7.51
N SER A 498 -10.76 27.99 7.25
CA SER A 498 -10.42 28.94 6.20
C SER A 498 -9.21 29.80 6.60
N GLU A 499 -8.57 30.45 5.61
CA GLU A 499 -7.50 31.43 5.87
C GLU A 499 -8.03 32.61 6.72
N THR A 500 -9.28 33.04 6.50
CA THR A 500 -9.91 34.11 7.28
C THR A 500 -10.05 33.70 8.76
N GLU A 501 -10.50 32.49 9.03
CA GLU A 501 -10.59 31.97 10.41
C GLU A 501 -9.22 31.83 11.07
N TYR A 502 -8.19 31.41 10.30
CA TYR A 502 -6.81 31.33 10.77
C TYR A 502 -6.32 32.69 11.26
N LEU A 503 -6.53 33.76 10.50
CA LEU A 503 -6.11 35.12 10.85
C LEU A 503 -6.83 35.69 12.09
N GLN A 504 -7.95 35.11 12.49
CA GLN A 504 -8.73 35.51 13.68
C GLN A 504 -8.41 34.67 14.92
N ARG A 505 -7.56 33.66 14.83
CA ARG A 505 -7.23 32.75 15.94
C ARG A 505 -5.75 32.90 16.32
N GLU A 506 -5.45 32.64 17.59
CA GLU A 506 -4.09 32.57 18.08
C GLU A 506 -3.60 31.11 18.10
N PHE A 507 -2.38 30.90 17.66
CA PHE A 507 -1.68 29.61 17.66
C PHE A 507 -0.29 29.77 18.28
N ASP A 508 0.17 28.74 19.02
CA ASP A 508 1.52 28.72 19.56
C ASP A 508 2.56 28.66 18.44
N ILE A 509 2.21 27.96 17.35
CA ILE A 509 3.01 27.87 16.13
C ILE A 509 2.11 27.69 14.90
N ALA A 510 2.54 28.26 13.78
CA ALA A 510 2.00 27.96 12.46
C ALA A 510 3.10 27.36 11.58
N LEU A 511 2.82 26.23 10.93
CA LEU A 511 3.78 25.51 10.09
C LEU A 511 3.32 25.49 8.62
N ASP A 512 4.23 25.70 7.69
CA ASP A 512 4.00 25.53 6.27
C ASP A 512 4.99 24.52 5.64
N THR A 513 4.71 24.12 4.40
CA THR A 513 5.52 23.16 3.64
C THR A 513 5.90 23.75 2.28
N ASN A 514 6.16 25.06 2.21
CA ASN A 514 6.52 25.70 0.95
C ASN A 514 7.98 25.40 0.57
N PHE A 515 8.17 24.64 -0.50
CA PHE A 515 9.46 24.27 -1.05
C PHE A 515 9.52 24.58 -2.55
N LEU A 516 10.68 25.00 -3.01
CA LEU A 516 10.91 25.35 -4.41
C LEU A 516 11.94 24.41 -5.05
N ALA A 517 11.72 24.05 -6.31
CA ALA A 517 12.73 23.40 -7.12
C ALA A 517 13.96 24.30 -7.28
N ARG A 518 15.15 23.70 -7.35
CA ARG A 518 16.38 24.44 -7.69
C ARG A 518 16.34 24.78 -9.18
N LYS A 519 16.18 26.06 -9.51
CA LYS A 519 16.23 26.54 -10.90
C LYS A 519 17.69 26.82 -11.30
N ASN A 520 18.01 26.55 -12.60
CA ASN A 520 19.24 27.00 -13.27
C ASN A 520 20.57 26.32 -12.89
N LEU A 521 20.61 25.01 -12.86
CA LEU A 521 21.87 24.26 -12.93
C LEU A 521 22.01 23.65 -14.34
N SER A 522 22.40 24.46 -15.31
CA SER A 522 22.28 24.19 -16.76
C SER A 522 23.18 23.06 -17.32
N SER A 523 24.09 22.51 -16.53
CA SER A 523 25.04 21.47 -16.95
C SER A 523 25.03 20.21 -16.08
N THR A 524 24.14 20.14 -15.09
CA THR A 524 24.13 19.05 -14.10
C THR A 524 22.80 18.32 -14.14
N ASN A 525 22.84 16.98 -14.11
CA ASN A 525 21.63 16.19 -13.94
C ASN A 525 21.02 16.44 -12.55
N VAL A 526 19.74 16.74 -12.50
CA VAL A 526 19.01 17.08 -11.26
C VAL A 526 17.90 16.08 -11.02
N ILE A 527 17.80 15.52 -9.82
CA ILE A 527 16.78 14.55 -9.45
C ILE A 527 16.13 14.87 -8.09
N GLY A 528 14.97 14.25 -7.84
CA GLY A 528 14.24 14.34 -6.57
C GLY A 528 13.77 15.76 -6.27
N ASP A 529 13.78 16.13 -5.00
CA ASP A 529 13.30 17.44 -4.52
C ASP A 529 14.09 18.60 -5.14
N SER A 530 15.34 18.38 -5.54
CA SER A 530 16.13 19.38 -6.27
C SER A 530 15.50 19.73 -7.62
N LYS A 531 14.83 18.78 -8.27
CA LYS A 531 14.15 18.94 -9.56
C LYS A 531 12.74 19.50 -9.44
N HIS A 532 11.98 19.03 -8.46
CA HIS A 532 10.54 19.21 -8.37
C HIS A 532 10.08 20.16 -7.24
N GLY A 533 10.98 20.61 -6.36
CA GLY A 533 10.63 21.13 -5.06
C GLY A 533 10.39 19.99 -4.09
N LEU A 534 9.43 20.12 -3.17
CA LEU A 534 9.08 19.00 -2.31
C LEU A 534 8.26 17.98 -3.11
N ALA A 535 8.84 16.81 -3.38
CA ALA A 535 8.22 15.75 -4.15
C ALA A 535 7.82 14.59 -3.23
N TYR A 536 6.71 13.93 -3.59
CA TYR A 536 6.30 12.69 -2.95
C TYR A 536 7.35 11.57 -3.22
N LEU A 537 7.61 10.72 -2.23
CA LEU A 537 8.68 9.71 -2.30
C LEU A 537 8.68 8.83 -3.56
N PRO A 538 7.52 8.37 -4.11
CA PRO A 538 7.49 7.66 -5.38
C PRO A 538 8.09 8.46 -6.54
N GLN A 539 7.91 9.77 -6.58
CA GLN A 539 8.48 10.63 -7.62
C GLN A 539 10.00 10.71 -7.51
N THR A 540 10.54 10.85 -6.29
CA THR A 540 11.99 10.89 -6.08
C THR A 540 12.66 9.58 -6.46
N ALA A 541 12.02 8.44 -6.17
CA ALA A 541 12.49 7.13 -6.57
C ALA A 541 12.37 6.91 -8.09
N GLN A 542 11.32 7.43 -8.74
CA GLN A 542 11.17 7.42 -10.21
C GLN A 542 12.29 8.19 -10.90
N ASP A 543 12.68 9.35 -10.38
CA ASP A 543 13.78 10.13 -10.95
C ASP A 543 15.10 9.37 -10.85
N ALA A 544 15.38 8.72 -9.71
CA ALA A 544 16.58 7.93 -9.52
C ALA A 544 16.66 6.75 -10.50
N ILE A 545 15.56 6.05 -10.76
CA ILE A 545 15.50 4.96 -11.73
C ILE A 545 15.43 5.51 -13.16
N GLY A 546 14.72 6.63 -13.37
CA GLY A 546 14.61 7.32 -14.64
C GLY A 546 15.95 7.81 -15.17
N PHE A 547 16.91 8.07 -14.28
CA PHE A 547 18.27 8.43 -14.64
C PHE A 547 18.96 7.34 -15.48
N PHE A 548 18.62 6.08 -15.24
CA PHE A 548 19.11 4.92 -15.99
C PHE A 548 18.19 4.52 -17.18
N LYS A 549 17.34 5.38 -17.67
CA LYS A 549 16.50 5.15 -18.85
C LYS A 549 17.01 5.95 -20.04
#